data_f9fe588a75a23f659921f59ec40d5d93
#
_entry.id   f9fe588a75a23f659921f59ec40d5d93
#
_cell.length_a   1.000
_cell.length_b   1.000
_cell.length_c   1.000
_cell.angle_alpha   90.00
_cell.angle_beta   90.00
_cell.angle_gamma   90.00
#
_symmetry.space_group_name_H-M   'P 1'
#
loop_
_entity.id
_entity.type
_entity.pdbx_description
1 polymer ?
#
loop_
_entity_poly.entity_id
_entity_poly.type
_entity_poly.pdbx_seq_one_letter_code
_entity_poly.pdbx_strand_id
1 'polypeptide(L)'
;GSLIDKTPGYRFVPGKTRGEGLFMAVLRKYGEPADMNEERRLKEIKAIHEKALKKLHVLSHGPLPDMIKGRQALPDHSKALSVTADLHAYPHVEVDYQQAIAYLRTEAVTLKADAPRGIVLLTYRDFPIGFAKNLGNRANNLYPQAWKIKSSHIPEDNNIVIE
;
A
#
# COMPACT_ATOMS: atom_id res chain seq x y z
N GLY A 1 -33.53 -12.54 17.46
CA GLY A 1 -32.93 -11.23 17.48
C GLY A 1 -31.54 -11.30 16.84
N SER A 2 -31.31 -10.61 15.75
CA SER A 2 -30.00 -10.61 15.09
C SER A 2 -29.00 -9.81 15.93
N LEU A 3 -27.84 -10.39 16.18
CA LEU A 3 -26.69 -9.74 16.84
C LEU A 3 -26.20 -8.45 16.14
N ILE A 4 -26.83 -8.09 15.04
CA ILE A 4 -26.51 -6.92 14.21
C ILE A 4 -27.16 -5.63 14.75
N ASP A 5 -28.15 -5.74 15.61
CA ASP A 5 -29.02 -4.62 16.02
C ASP A 5 -28.37 -3.60 16.97
N LYS A 6 -27.17 -3.89 17.48
CA LYS A 6 -26.44 -3.00 18.41
C LYS A 6 -25.02 -2.64 17.97
N THR A 7 -24.56 -3.15 16.85
CA THR A 7 -23.22 -2.82 16.35
C THR A 7 -23.32 -1.63 15.41
N PRO A 8 -22.62 -0.53 15.69
CA PRO A 8 -22.61 0.61 14.77
C PRO A 8 -22.01 0.20 13.43
N GLY A 9 -22.77 0.40 12.39
CA GLY A 9 -22.35 0.15 11.03
C GLY A 9 -22.81 1.25 10.09
N TYR A 10 -22.09 1.46 9.03
CA TYR A 10 -22.40 2.43 7.99
C TYR A 10 -23.01 1.72 6.80
N ARG A 11 -24.20 2.15 6.40
CA ARG A 11 -24.86 1.66 5.20
C ARG A 11 -24.90 2.77 4.16
N PHE A 12 -24.21 2.58 3.08
CA PHE A 12 -24.22 3.47 1.93
C PHE A 12 -25.32 2.98 0.99
N VAL A 13 -26.43 3.73 0.93
CA VAL A 13 -27.62 3.31 0.18
C VAL A 13 -27.61 3.98 -1.19
N PRO A 14 -27.79 3.22 -2.29
CA PRO A 14 -27.96 3.79 -3.62
C PRO A 14 -29.07 4.85 -3.64
N GLY A 15 -28.82 5.97 -4.28
CA GLY A 15 -29.71 7.13 -4.32
C GLY A 15 -29.56 8.14 -3.16
N LYS A 16 -28.91 7.75 -2.05
CA LYS A 16 -28.47 8.67 -0.98
C LYS A 16 -26.97 8.95 -1.02
N THR A 17 -26.20 8.01 -1.53
CA THR A 17 -24.76 8.16 -1.77
C THR A 17 -24.46 7.84 -3.23
N ARG A 18 -23.42 8.45 -3.78
CA ARG A 18 -22.93 8.06 -5.12
C ARG A 18 -22.27 6.69 -5.00
N GLY A 19 -22.77 5.71 -5.76
CA GLY A 19 -22.23 4.35 -5.81
C GLY A 19 -23.31 3.27 -5.75
N GLU A 20 -22.89 2.01 -5.86
CA GLU A 20 -23.76 0.83 -5.94
C GLU A 20 -24.28 0.35 -4.59
N GLY A 21 -23.83 0.98 -3.51
CA GLY A 21 -24.14 0.60 -2.14
C GLY A 21 -23.03 -0.22 -1.50
N LEU A 22 -22.82 0.04 -0.22
CA LEU A 22 -21.81 -0.61 0.60
C LEU A 22 -22.31 -0.71 2.03
N PHE A 23 -21.92 -1.75 2.74
CA PHE A 23 -22.03 -1.84 4.19
C PHE A 23 -20.63 -1.95 4.78
N MET A 24 -20.36 -1.16 5.82
CA MET A 24 -19.12 -1.22 6.57
C MET A 24 -19.41 -1.27 8.06
N ALA A 25 -18.77 -2.19 8.77
CA ALA A 25 -18.79 -2.23 10.23
C ALA A 25 -17.37 -2.48 10.76
N VAL A 26 -17.03 -1.79 11.83
CA VAL A 26 -15.78 -1.99 12.54
C VAL A 26 -16.08 -2.73 13.84
N LEU A 27 -15.53 -3.93 13.96
CA LEU A 27 -15.68 -4.76 15.14
C LEU A 27 -14.39 -4.75 15.95
N ARG A 28 -14.50 -4.44 17.25
CA ARG A 28 -13.40 -4.62 18.21
C ARG A 28 -13.74 -5.80 19.11
N LYS A 29 -12.83 -6.77 19.17
CA LYS A 29 -12.93 -7.83 20.17
C LYS A 29 -12.73 -7.22 21.57
N TYR A 30 -13.72 -7.36 22.44
CA TYR A 30 -13.59 -7.04 23.86
C TYR A 30 -12.85 -8.19 24.57
N GLY A 31 -11.88 -7.87 25.35
CA GLY A 31 -11.08 -8.78 26.18
C GLY A 31 -9.79 -8.08 26.58
N GLU A 32 -9.24 -8.48 27.71
CA GLU A 32 -7.88 -8.08 28.11
C GLU A 32 -6.95 -8.40 26.93
N PRO A 33 -6.06 -7.48 26.52
CA PRO A 33 -4.99 -7.85 25.60
C PRO A 33 -4.21 -8.95 26.34
N ALA A 34 -4.30 -10.18 25.83
CA ALA A 34 -3.44 -11.22 26.33
C ALA A 34 -2.02 -10.65 26.25
N ASP A 35 -1.32 -10.68 27.39
CA ASP A 35 0.07 -10.23 27.52
C ASP A 35 0.97 -11.21 26.73
N MET A 36 0.72 -11.24 25.43
CA MET A 36 1.43 -12.07 24.46
C MET A 36 2.53 -11.21 23.85
N ASN A 37 3.75 -11.61 24.13
CA ASN A 37 4.91 -11.11 23.43
C ASN A 37 4.60 -11.01 21.93
N GLU A 38 4.78 -9.82 21.36
CA GLU A 38 4.45 -9.50 19.97
C GLU A 38 5.04 -10.50 18.97
N GLU A 39 6.23 -11.00 19.24
CA GLU A 39 6.88 -12.05 18.47
C GLU A 39 6.08 -13.38 18.44
N ARG A 40 5.53 -13.77 19.59
CA ARG A 40 4.71 -14.98 19.70
C ARG A 40 3.43 -14.82 18.90
N ARG A 41 2.78 -13.65 18.98
CA ARG A 41 1.59 -13.31 18.21
C ARG A 41 1.86 -13.35 16.71
N LEU A 42 2.96 -12.77 16.26
CA LEU A 42 3.37 -12.80 14.85
C LEU A 42 3.66 -14.23 14.36
N LYS A 43 4.29 -15.06 15.18
CA LYS A 43 4.52 -16.48 14.86
C LYS A 43 3.21 -17.25 14.72
N GLU A 44 2.26 -17.05 15.62
CA GLU A 44 0.95 -17.71 15.58
C GLU A 44 0.15 -17.27 14.34
N ILE A 45 0.14 -15.96 14.03
CA ILE A 45 -0.50 -15.43 12.82
C ILE A 45 0.11 -16.04 11.56
N LYS A 46 1.45 -16.11 11.48
CA LYS A 46 2.14 -16.74 10.35
C LYS A 46 1.78 -18.22 10.21
N ALA A 47 1.76 -18.96 11.31
CA ALA A 47 1.41 -20.39 11.30
C ALA A 47 -0.06 -20.62 10.85
N ILE A 48 -1.01 -19.79 11.29
CA ILE A 48 -2.40 -19.85 10.87
C ILE A 48 -2.50 -19.54 9.38
N HIS A 49 -1.81 -18.52 8.91
CA HIS A 49 -1.77 -18.10 7.52
C HIS A 49 -1.23 -19.22 6.62
N GLU A 50 -0.07 -19.79 6.96
CA GLU A 50 0.52 -20.91 6.21
C GLU A 50 -0.41 -22.14 6.14
N LYS A 51 -1.07 -22.47 7.25
CA LYS A 51 -2.02 -23.57 7.30
C LYS A 51 -3.26 -23.31 6.44
N ALA A 52 -3.74 -22.07 6.39
CA ALA A 52 -4.85 -21.66 5.53
C ALA A 52 -4.47 -21.74 4.06
N LEU A 53 -3.29 -21.23 3.68
CA LEU A 53 -2.79 -21.25 2.31
C LEU A 53 -2.68 -22.68 1.73
N LYS A 54 -2.28 -23.67 2.56
CA LYS A 54 -2.22 -25.08 2.14
C LYS A 54 -3.58 -25.70 1.82
N LYS A 55 -4.67 -25.13 2.36
CA LYS A 55 -6.03 -25.64 2.14
C LYS A 55 -6.78 -24.91 1.03
N LEU A 56 -6.30 -23.77 0.62
CA LEU A 56 -6.93 -22.91 -0.39
C LEU A 56 -6.20 -23.07 -1.72
N HIS A 57 -6.94 -23.01 -2.83
CA HIS A 57 -6.34 -22.84 -4.15
C HIS A 57 -5.91 -21.39 -4.33
N VAL A 58 -4.71 -21.08 -3.83
CA VAL A 58 -4.20 -19.69 -3.83
C VAL A 58 -3.51 -19.40 -5.15
N LEU A 59 -4.02 -18.44 -5.88
CA LEU A 59 -3.42 -17.97 -7.14
C LEU A 59 -2.29 -16.94 -6.89
N SER A 60 -2.45 -16.11 -5.86
CA SER A 60 -1.44 -15.11 -5.46
C SER A 60 -1.68 -14.69 -4.03
N HIS A 61 -0.62 -14.41 -3.28
CA HIS A 61 -0.73 -13.89 -1.91
C HIS A 61 0.53 -13.13 -1.50
N GLY A 62 0.32 -12.19 -0.55
CA GLY A 62 1.39 -11.43 0.11
C GLY A 62 2.26 -10.60 -0.84
N PRO A 63 3.36 -10.05 -0.34
CA PRO A 63 4.33 -9.38 -1.18
C PRO A 63 5.00 -10.39 -2.11
N LEU A 64 5.05 -10.07 -3.38
CA LEU A 64 5.74 -10.89 -4.36
C LEU A 64 7.27 -10.82 -4.18
N PRO A 65 8.02 -11.86 -4.59
CA PRO A 65 9.47 -11.84 -4.54
C PRO A 65 10.03 -10.76 -5.46
N ASP A 66 11.27 -10.34 -5.16
CA ASP A 66 11.97 -9.38 -5.99
C ASP A 66 12.20 -9.93 -7.41
N MET A 67 12.04 -9.07 -8.39
CA MET A 67 12.37 -9.39 -9.77
C MET A 67 13.88 -9.26 -9.98
N ILE A 68 14.52 -10.33 -10.41
CA ILE A 68 15.94 -10.29 -10.76
C ILE A 68 16.09 -9.76 -12.18
N LYS A 69 16.72 -8.60 -12.32
CA LYS A 69 17.07 -8.02 -13.63
C LYS A 69 18.59 -7.88 -13.76
N GLY A 70 19.20 -8.83 -14.49
CA GLY A 70 20.66 -8.95 -14.54
C GLY A 70 21.23 -9.32 -13.16
N ARG A 71 22.10 -8.46 -12.62
CA ARG A 71 22.72 -8.64 -11.29
C ARG A 71 21.99 -7.88 -10.18
N GLN A 72 20.88 -7.22 -10.48
CA GLN A 72 20.15 -6.39 -9.54
C GLN A 72 18.79 -6.99 -9.20
N ALA A 73 18.49 -7.09 -7.91
CA ALA A 73 17.16 -7.35 -7.41
C ALA A 73 16.36 -6.04 -7.42
N LEU A 74 15.19 -6.04 -8.05
CA LEU A 74 14.24 -4.95 -8.02
C LEU A 74 13.07 -5.35 -7.13
N PRO A 75 12.73 -4.59 -6.10
CA PRO A 75 11.60 -4.90 -5.24
C PRO A 75 10.29 -4.89 -6.03
N ASP A 76 9.47 -5.90 -5.80
CA ASP A 76 8.12 -5.89 -6.34
C ASP A 76 7.29 -4.79 -5.66
N HIS A 77 6.42 -4.15 -6.43
CA HIS A 77 5.61 -3.02 -5.94
C HIS A 77 4.71 -3.41 -4.75
N SER A 78 4.24 -4.66 -4.71
CA SER A 78 3.43 -5.17 -3.59
C SER A 78 4.12 -5.04 -2.23
N LYS A 79 5.45 -5.00 -2.19
CA LYS A 79 6.21 -4.77 -0.95
C LYS A 79 5.97 -3.38 -0.39
N ALA A 80 5.92 -2.34 -1.24
CA ALA A 80 5.69 -0.97 -0.79
C ALA A 80 4.32 -0.81 -0.13
N LEU A 81 3.33 -1.60 -0.55
CA LEU A 81 1.96 -1.55 -0.04
C LEU A 81 1.70 -2.55 1.10
N SER A 82 2.69 -3.36 1.45
CA SER A 82 2.53 -4.41 2.46
C SER A 82 2.77 -3.86 3.86
N VAL A 83 1.83 -4.13 4.77
CA VAL A 83 1.98 -3.83 6.20
C VAL A 83 2.96 -4.77 6.92
N THR A 84 3.42 -5.83 6.24
CA THR A 84 4.33 -6.83 6.82
C THR A 84 5.74 -6.78 6.22
N ALA A 85 5.96 -5.96 5.20
CA ALA A 85 7.28 -5.81 4.60
C ALA A 85 8.17 -4.89 5.45
N ASP A 86 9.44 -5.23 5.56
CA ASP A 86 10.44 -4.34 6.15
C ASP A 86 10.79 -3.24 5.15
N LEU A 87 10.16 -2.08 5.31
CA LEU A 87 10.39 -0.93 4.46
C LEU A 87 11.61 -0.11 4.89
N HIS A 88 12.13 -0.32 6.12
CA HIS A 88 13.33 0.36 6.60
C HIS A 88 14.60 -0.05 5.86
N ALA A 89 14.55 -1.17 5.15
CA ALA A 89 15.64 -1.60 4.26
C ALA A 89 15.90 -0.67 3.07
N TYR A 90 14.97 0.26 2.78
CA TYR A 90 15.06 1.18 1.66
C TYR A 90 15.11 2.62 2.15
N PRO A 91 15.97 3.49 1.58
CA PRO A 91 15.92 4.92 1.83
C PRO A 91 14.56 5.49 1.43
N HIS A 92 13.94 6.26 2.32
CA HIS A 92 12.67 6.94 2.05
C HIS A 92 12.92 8.29 1.42
N VAL A 93 12.15 8.63 0.39
CA VAL A 93 12.20 9.92 -0.27
C VAL A 93 10.78 10.46 -0.37
N GLU A 94 10.52 11.51 0.41
CA GLU A 94 9.23 12.20 0.37
C GLU A 94 9.10 13.01 -0.92
N VAL A 95 7.97 12.84 -1.59
CA VAL A 95 7.61 13.54 -2.82
C VAL A 95 6.39 14.44 -2.59
N ASP A 96 6.30 15.51 -3.37
CA ASP A 96 5.12 16.38 -3.37
C ASP A 96 3.96 15.76 -4.17
N TYR A 97 2.80 16.43 -4.15
CA TYR A 97 1.60 15.95 -4.85
C TYR A 97 1.82 15.75 -6.35
N GLN A 98 2.46 16.70 -7.01
CA GLN A 98 2.69 16.65 -8.46
C GLN A 98 3.64 15.51 -8.83
N GLN A 99 4.69 15.33 -8.04
CA GLN A 99 5.62 14.21 -8.19
C GLN A 99 4.94 12.86 -7.92
N ALA A 100 4.06 12.77 -6.92
CA ALA A 100 3.29 11.57 -6.62
C ALA A 100 2.35 11.21 -7.77
N ILE A 101 1.63 12.18 -8.33
CA ILE A 101 0.78 11.96 -9.50
C ILE A 101 1.60 11.54 -10.72
N ALA A 102 2.72 12.20 -11.01
CA ALA A 102 3.62 11.81 -12.10
C ALA A 102 4.12 10.37 -11.91
N TYR A 103 4.47 9.99 -10.67
CA TYR A 103 4.86 8.63 -10.34
C TYR A 103 3.75 7.62 -10.64
N LEU A 104 2.51 7.87 -10.18
CA LEU A 104 1.36 6.99 -10.40
C LEU A 104 0.91 6.93 -11.87
N ARG A 105 1.30 7.93 -12.68
CA ARG A 105 1.12 7.94 -14.13
C ARG A 105 2.27 7.27 -14.89
N THR A 106 3.24 6.71 -14.17
CA THR A 106 4.47 6.12 -14.74
C THR A 106 5.31 7.11 -15.53
N GLU A 107 5.20 8.39 -15.23
CA GLU A 107 6.00 9.46 -15.79
C GLU A 107 7.35 9.56 -15.07
N ALA A 108 8.29 10.29 -15.65
CA ALA A 108 9.57 10.55 -15.01
C ALA A 108 9.37 11.43 -13.77
N VAL A 109 10.03 11.04 -12.68
CA VAL A 109 10.03 11.83 -11.44
C VAL A 109 11.44 12.35 -11.20
N THR A 110 11.54 13.65 -11.00
CA THR A 110 12.80 14.28 -10.57
C THR A 110 12.81 14.33 -9.05
N LEU A 111 13.78 13.67 -8.44
CA LEU A 111 13.99 13.70 -7.00
C LEU A 111 14.92 14.83 -6.60
N LYS A 112 14.95 15.18 -5.32
CA LYS A 112 15.89 16.18 -4.78
C LYS A 112 17.33 15.74 -5.04
N ALA A 113 18.23 16.71 -5.19
CA ALA A 113 19.64 16.44 -5.53
C ALA A 113 20.38 15.63 -4.45
N ASP A 114 19.95 15.73 -3.21
CA ASP A 114 20.47 15.01 -2.04
C ASP A 114 19.84 13.62 -1.85
N ALA A 115 18.86 13.23 -2.67
CA ALA A 115 18.20 11.94 -2.56
C ALA A 115 19.21 10.80 -2.81
N PRO A 116 19.19 9.74 -1.98
CA PRO A 116 20.10 8.59 -2.12
C PRO A 116 19.99 7.93 -3.50
N ARG A 117 21.14 7.53 -4.06
CA ARG A 117 21.17 6.76 -5.32
C ARG A 117 20.79 5.30 -5.08
N GLY A 118 20.25 4.66 -6.09
CA GLY A 118 19.81 3.26 -6.03
C GLY A 118 18.31 3.13 -5.88
N ILE A 119 17.87 2.03 -5.28
CA ILE A 119 16.45 1.80 -5.01
C ILE A 119 16.04 2.65 -3.80
N VAL A 120 15.01 3.45 -3.99
CA VAL A 120 14.40 4.29 -2.95
C VAL A 120 12.91 3.99 -2.86
N LEU A 121 12.36 4.11 -1.66
CA LEU A 121 10.93 4.06 -1.42
C LEU A 121 10.38 5.50 -1.48
N LEU A 122 9.47 5.75 -2.39
CA LEU A 122 8.78 7.02 -2.47
C LEU A 122 7.64 7.06 -1.47
N THR A 123 7.55 8.15 -0.71
CA THR A 123 6.47 8.41 0.24
C THR A 123 5.76 9.70 -0.12
N TYR A 124 4.48 9.74 0.15
CA TYR A 124 3.68 10.95 0.08
C TYR A 124 2.87 11.09 1.36
N ARG A 125 3.05 12.17 2.12
CA ARG A 125 2.47 12.38 3.45
C ARG A 125 2.74 11.18 4.38
N ASP A 126 3.99 10.74 4.41
CA ASP A 126 4.47 9.58 5.19
C ASP A 126 3.96 8.21 4.73
N PHE A 127 3.08 8.15 3.73
CA PHE A 127 2.58 6.88 3.20
C PHE A 127 3.41 6.40 2.02
N PRO A 128 3.84 5.12 2.02
CA PRO A 128 4.55 4.54 0.89
C PRO A 128 3.66 4.48 -0.36
N ILE A 129 4.17 4.97 -1.48
CA ILE A 129 3.47 4.91 -2.78
C ILE A 129 4.17 4.00 -3.78
N GLY A 130 5.39 3.57 -3.51
CA GLY A 130 6.11 2.61 -4.33
C GLY A 130 7.60 2.88 -4.45
N PHE A 131 8.28 2.13 -5.32
CA PHE A 131 9.73 2.20 -5.49
C PHE A 131 10.12 2.94 -6.76
N ALA A 132 11.26 3.61 -6.68
CA ALA A 132 11.96 4.17 -7.83
C ALA A 132 13.45 3.83 -7.78
N LYS A 133 14.11 3.82 -8.93
CA LYS A 133 15.56 3.70 -9.01
C LYS A 133 16.17 5.06 -9.32
N ASN A 134 16.72 5.70 -8.30
CA ASN A 134 17.41 6.99 -8.45
C ASN A 134 18.79 6.81 -9.08
N LEU A 135 19.01 7.45 -10.23
CA LEU A 135 20.28 7.47 -10.95
C LEU A 135 21.08 8.76 -10.68
N GLY A 136 20.53 9.69 -9.90
CA GLY A 136 21.07 10.99 -9.55
C GLY A 136 20.51 12.11 -10.43
N ASN A 137 20.58 12.00 -11.73
CA ASN A 137 20.03 12.98 -12.68
C ASN A 137 18.55 12.72 -13.06
N ARG A 138 18.09 11.51 -12.84
CA ARG A 138 16.70 11.07 -13.04
C ARG A 138 16.40 9.86 -12.17
N ALA A 139 15.13 9.64 -11.89
CA ALA A 139 14.66 8.42 -11.26
C ALA A 139 13.85 7.58 -12.25
N ASN A 140 14.20 6.29 -12.38
CA ASN A 140 13.41 5.34 -13.14
C ASN A 140 12.21 4.94 -12.28
N ASN A 141 11.04 5.14 -12.82
CA ASN A 141 9.79 4.77 -12.18
C ASN A 141 9.62 3.24 -12.22
N LEU A 142 9.39 2.62 -11.06
CA LEU A 142 9.15 1.18 -10.92
C LEU A 142 7.67 0.85 -10.68
N TYR A 143 6.77 1.82 -10.83
CA TYR A 143 5.34 1.60 -10.70
C TYR A 143 4.82 0.67 -11.79
N PRO A 144 3.92 -0.28 -11.47
CA PRO A 144 3.39 -1.22 -12.46
C PRO A 144 2.62 -0.50 -13.58
N GLN A 145 3.00 -0.73 -14.83
CA GLN A 145 2.37 -0.11 -15.99
C GLN A 145 0.86 -0.42 -16.10
N ALA A 146 0.44 -1.60 -15.64
CA ALA A 146 -0.96 -2.01 -15.65
C ALA A 146 -1.83 -1.17 -14.70
N TRP A 147 -1.22 -0.54 -13.69
CA TRP A 147 -1.91 0.21 -12.63
C TRP A 147 -1.88 1.71 -12.85
N LYS A 148 -1.22 2.18 -13.90
CA LYS A 148 -1.05 3.60 -14.14
C LYS A 148 -2.36 4.36 -14.25
N ILE A 149 -2.41 5.54 -13.67
CA ILE A 149 -3.52 6.46 -13.83
C ILE A 149 -3.56 6.94 -15.29
N LYS A 150 -4.68 6.69 -15.97
CA LYS A 150 -4.88 7.07 -17.37
C LYS A 150 -5.69 8.36 -17.53
N SER A 151 -6.40 8.78 -16.45
CA SER A 151 -7.22 9.98 -16.48
C SER A 151 -6.37 11.24 -16.68
N SER A 152 -6.85 12.16 -17.50
CA SER A 152 -6.33 13.52 -17.63
C SER A 152 -6.98 14.50 -16.62
N HIS A 153 -8.10 14.08 -16.00
CA HIS A 153 -8.85 14.89 -15.05
C HIS A 153 -8.36 14.63 -13.62
N ILE A 154 -7.18 15.12 -13.32
CA ILE A 154 -6.60 15.04 -11.98
C ILE A 154 -6.58 16.47 -11.44
N PRO A 155 -7.06 16.70 -10.19
CA PRO A 155 -6.96 18.01 -9.57
C PRO A 155 -5.50 18.48 -9.55
N GLU A 156 -5.30 19.78 -9.77
CA GLU A 156 -3.95 20.38 -9.74
C GLU A 156 -3.40 20.43 -8.32
N ASP A 157 -4.27 20.43 -7.32
CA ASP A 157 -3.93 20.43 -5.91
C ASP A 157 -4.54 19.23 -5.17
N ASN A 158 -4.04 19.02 -3.96
CA ASN A 158 -4.48 17.95 -3.08
C ASN A 158 -5.56 18.40 -2.07
N ASN A 159 -6.28 19.47 -2.34
CA ASN A 159 -7.37 19.96 -1.52
C ASN A 159 -8.57 19.01 -1.62
N ILE A 160 -8.40 17.84 -1.03
CA ILE A 160 -9.52 16.95 -0.76
C ILE A 160 -10.16 17.47 0.51
N VAL A 161 -11.17 18.28 0.36
CA VAL A 161 -12.09 18.60 1.44
C VAL A 161 -12.94 17.34 1.66
N ILE A 162 -12.59 16.57 2.66
CA ILE A 162 -13.48 15.54 3.19
C ILE A 162 -14.43 16.30 4.12
N GLU A 163 -15.57 16.74 3.60
CA GLU A 163 -16.69 17.19 4.37
C GLU A 163 -17.46 15.99 4.99
#